data_36f5e86382ec11dd2ece7fbbac77429f
#
_entry.id   36f5e86382ec11dd2ece7fbbac77429f
#
_cell.length_a   1.000
_cell.length_b   1.000
_cell.length_c   1.000
_cell.angle_alpha   90.00
_cell.angle_beta   90.00
_cell.angle_gamma   90.00
#
_symmetry.space_group_name_H-M   'P 1'
#
loop_
_entity.id
_entity.type
_entity.pdbx_description
1 polymer ?
#
loop_
_entity_poly.entity_id
_entity_poly.type
_entity_poly.pdbx_seq_one_letter_code
_entity_poly.pdbx_strand_id
1 'polypeptide(L)'
;MVSNRGVRRVKDGPGEGRRRLFSDCDIGSAGSVAVMKIGLFAINYGTCADPEAAVRVARHAEAAGFESVWTGEHVALPDPAPRGFTMPASLPLLDTIAALTLVAAHTSTIKVASGIIVLPLRNPVILAKELASVDVVSNGRLIAGFGAGYVSAEFAAAGVPMAGRGVRMEDYIRAMRALWSMDRPVYQGRFVSFTGIDAHPRPRQRPAPPIVIGGEAPAALRRAVMMAEGWYGFNLDVPETGRLAGALRQLAGECERPAGLGPLELTVTPAGPLDKATVDRYAELGIDRLVLLPQPDASPPQRHAPVPVDRILRNIDTVADQILGS
;
A
#
# COMPACT_ATOMS: atom_id res chain seq x y z
N MET A 1 32.90 48.76 -44.51
CA MET A 1 34.24 48.19 -44.53
C MET A 1 34.15 46.88 -43.79
N VAL A 2 33.90 45.81 -44.48
CA VAL A 2 34.82 44.77 -44.98
C VAL A 2 35.68 44.17 -43.86
N SER A 3 35.40 42.93 -43.43
CA SER A 3 36.26 41.83 -43.65
C SER A 3 35.64 40.47 -43.34
N ASN A 4 35.63 39.67 -44.33
CA ASN A 4 35.21 38.29 -44.49
C ASN A 4 36.41 37.37 -44.22
N ARG A 5 36.30 36.30 -43.47
CA ARG A 5 37.15 35.07 -43.51
C ARG A 5 36.48 34.07 -42.51
N GLY A 6 36.18 32.82 -42.80
CA GLY A 6 36.55 31.92 -43.85
C GLY A 6 36.05 30.55 -43.35
N VAL A 7 35.25 29.93 -44.17
CA VAL A 7 34.70 28.58 -43.97
C VAL A 7 35.80 27.55 -44.10
N ARG A 8 35.99 26.67 -43.12
CA ARG A 8 36.64 25.35 -43.32
C ARG A 8 35.65 24.23 -43.09
N ARG A 9 35.28 23.56 -44.16
CA ARG A 9 34.67 22.22 -44.17
C ARG A 9 35.73 21.23 -43.67
N VAL A 10 35.32 20.37 -42.71
CA VAL A 10 35.98 19.10 -42.41
C VAL A 10 35.00 17.96 -42.70
N LYS A 11 35.53 16.99 -43.41
CA LYS A 11 34.86 15.86 -44.05
C LYS A 11 34.27 14.88 -43.08
N ASP A 12 33.14 14.31 -43.47
CA ASP A 12 32.49 13.12 -42.91
C ASP A 12 33.41 11.88 -43.02
N GLY A 13 33.51 11.15 -41.89
CA GLY A 13 34.02 9.80 -41.82
C GLY A 13 32.91 8.89 -41.20
N PRO A 14 32.72 7.66 -41.66
CA PRO A 14 31.56 6.83 -41.35
C PRO A 14 31.67 6.10 -40.02
N GLY A 15 30.57 6.10 -39.32
CA GLY A 15 29.97 5.08 -38.54
C GLY A 15 30.75 4.32 -37.47
N GLU A 16 30.31 4.44 -36.29
CA GLU A 16 30.20 3.29 -35.39
C GLU A 16 28.96 3.51 -34.48
N GLY A 17 27.96 2.66 -34.72
CA GLY A 17 26.74 2.60 -33.97
C GLY A 17 27.03 2.21 -32.52
N ARG A 18 27.01 3.20 -31.61
CA ARG A 18 26.93 2.93 -30.17
C ARG A 18 25.55 2.38 -29.88
N ARG A 19 25.46 1.05 -29.77
CA ARG A 19 24.39 0.39 -29.04
C ARG A 19 24.40 0.99 -27.62
N ARG A 20 23.39 1.79 -27.29
CA ARG A 20 23.10 2.12 -25.90
C ARG A 20 22.69 0.82 -25.24
N LEU A 21 23.53 0.31 -24.35
CA LEU A 21 23.20 -0.68 -23.37
C LEU A 21 22.07 -0.10 -22.52
N PHE A 22 20.90 -0.70 -22.60
CA PHE A 22 19.81 -0.46 -21.67
C PHE A 22 20.31 -0.92 -20.31
N SER A 23 20.48 0.02 -19.38
CA SER A 23 20.70 -0.29 -17.98
C SER A 23 19.43 -0.91 -17.42
N ASP A 24 19.56 -2.09 -16.84
CA ASP A 24 18.51 -2.81 -16.13
C ASP A 24 17.77 -1.88 -15.20
N CYS A 25 16.44 -1.75 -15.39
CA CYS A 25 15.54 -1.15 -14.41
C CYS A 25 15.48 -2.11 -13.23
N ASP A 26 16.18 -1.77 -12.15
CA ASP A 26 16.20 -2.53 -10.91
C ASP A 26 14.81 -2.58 -10.27
N ILE A 27 14.09 -3.64 -10.55
CA ILE A 27 13.18 -4.24 -9.59
C ILE A 27 14.06 -5.23 -8.84
N GLY A 28 14.45 -4.91 -7.59
CA GLY A 28 15.33 -5.64 -6.71
C GLY A 28 16.14 -6.77 -7.37
N SER A 29 17.38 -6.51 -7.73
CA SER A 29 18.31 -7.56 -8.17
C SER A 29 18.49 -8.54 -7.01
N ALA A 30 18.39 -9.84 -7.30
CA ALA A 30 18.73 -10.94 -6.37
C ALA A 30 20.21 -10.84 -5.96
N GLY A 31 20.49 -10.05 -4.91
CA GLY A 31 21.88 -9.74 -4.53
C GLY A 31 22.06 -9.12 -3.14
N SER A 32 21.05 -9.20 -2.28
CA SER A 32 21.14 -9.07 -0.82
C SER A 32 19.94 -9.83 -0.27
N VAL A 33 20.14 -10.76 0.63
CA VAL A 33 19.04 -11.41 1.37
C VAL A 33 18.45 -10.32 2.27
N ALA A 34 17.59 -9.47 1.71
CA ALA A 34 16.83 -8.52 2.48
C ALA A 34 15.96 -9.33 3.45
N VAL A 35 16.09 -9.07 4.74
CA VAL A 35 15.26 -9.72 5.76
C VAL A 35 13.79 -9.45 5.42
N MET A 36 13.01 -10.54 5.27
CA MET A 36 11.56 -10.43 4.99
C MET A 36 10.88 -9.57 6.06
N LYS A 37 10.21 -8.50 5.64
CA LYS A 37 9.42 -7.68 6.54
C LYS A 37 8.14 -8.39 6.91
N ILE A 38 7.80 -8.46 8.18
CA ILE A 38 6.58 -9.10 8.67
C ILE A 38 5.64 -8.02 9.24
N GLY A 39 4.41 -8.02 8.76
CA GLY A 39 3.32 -7.17 9.25
C GLY A 39 2.16 -7.99 9.80
N LEU A 40 1.28 -7.34 10.56
CA LEU A 40 0.04 -7.90 11.09
C LEU A 40 -1.16 -7.16 10.53
N PHE A 41 -2.12 -7.88 9.95
CA PHE A 41 -3.38 -7.34 9.43
C PHE A 41 -4.47 -7.25 10.51
N ALA A 42 -5.60 -6.61 10.16
CA ALA A 42 -6.83 -6.57 10.97
C ALA A 42 -6.71 -5.85 12.32
N ILE A 43 -5.82 -4.86 12.43
CA ILE A 43 -5.65 -4.11 13.69
C ILE A 43 -6.86 -3.21 14.05
N ASN A 44 -7.90 -3.19 13.22
CA ASN A 44 -9.07 -2.34 13.40
C ASN A 44 -10.41 -3.08 13.32
N TYR A 45 -10.45 -4.40 13.19
CA TYR A 45 -11.71 -5.13 13.12
C TYR A 45 -11.73 -6.43 13.94
N GLY A 46 -12.93 -6.99 14.11
CA GLY A 46 -13.14 -8.15 14.95
C GLY A 46 -12.74 -7.84 16.39
N THR A 47 -11.85 -8.63 16.98
CA THR A 47 -11.32 -8.40 18.34
C THR A 47 -10.64 -7.02 18.47
N CYS A 48 -9.90 -6.60 17.45
CA CYS A 48 -9.20 -5.31 17.44
C CYS A 48 -10.10 -4.11 17.07
N ALA A 49 -11.42 -4.30 16.91
CA ALA A 49 -12.36 -3.18 16.96
C ALA A 49 -12.56 -2.63 18.37
N ASP A 50 -12.15 -3.37 19.40
CA ASP A 50 -11.99 -2.85 20.75
C ASP A 50 -10.68 -2.07 20.84
N PRO A 51 -10.70 -0.80 21.31
CA PRO A 51 -9.52 0.06 21.34
C PRO A 51 -8.39 -0.46 22.24
N GLU A 52 -8.71 -1.06 23.39
CA GLU A 52 -7.70 -1.61 24.31
C GLU A 52 -7.02 -2.84 23.69
N ALA A 53 -7.83 -3.71 23.08
CA ALA A 53 -7.31 -4.86 22.35
C ALA A 53 -6.38 -4.45 21.20
N ALA A 54 -6.78 -3.47 20.39
CA ALA A 54 -5.96 -2.95 19.28
C ALA A 54 -4.60 -2.43 19.78
N VAL A 55 -4.61 -1.61 20.82
CA VAL A 55 -3.37 -1.06 21.42
C VAL A 55 -2.49 -2.18 21.98
N ARG A 56 -3.08 -3.13 22.72
CA ARG A 56 -2.35 -4.26 23.31
C ARG A 56 -1.69 -5.12 22.23
N VAL A 57 -2.42 -5.45 21.18
CA VAL A 57 -1.92 -6.24 20.03
C VAL A 57 -0.81 -5.48 19.28
N ALA A 58 -1.02 -4.19 18.99
CA ALA A 58 -0.01 -3.41 18.26
C ALA A 58 1.30 -3.26 19.04
N ARG A 59 1.25 -3.01 20.35
CA ARG A 59 2.43 -2.93 21.21
C ARG A 59 3.16 -4.27 21.31
N HIS A 60 2.41 -5.35 21.38
CA HIS A 60 2.99 -6.69 21.43
C HIS A 60 3.68 -7.03 20.09
N ALA A 61 3.05 -6.74 18.95
CA ALA A 61 3.65 -6.91 17.64
C ALA A 61 4.94 -6.06 17.47
N GLU A 62 4.92 -4.81 17.96
CA GLU A 62 6.10 -3.94 17.98
C GLU A 62 7.24 -4.56 18.81
N ALA A 63 6.95 -5.04 20.01
CA ALA A 63 7.93 -5.68 20.90
C ALA A 63 8.48 -6.99 20.32
N ALA A 64 7.65 -7.73 19.56
CA ALA A 64 8.02 -8.97 18.89
C ALA A 64 8.77 -8.75 17.55
N GLY A 65 9.08 -7.52 17.16
CA GLY A 65 9.86 -7.20 15.97
C GLY A 65 9.07 -7.16 14.66
N PHE A 66 7.73 -7.12 14.71
CA PHE A 66 6.94 -6.89 13.49
C PHE A 66 7.22 -5.49 12.92
N GLU A 67 7.36 -5.42 11.60
CA GLU A 67 7.68 -4.15 10.92
C GLU A 67 6.48 -3.21 10.80
N SER A 68 5.25 -3.75 10.69
CA SER A 68 4.05 -2.97 10.44
C SER A 68 2.77 -3.61 10.96
N VAL A 69 1.76 -2.77 11.24
CA VAL A 69 0.37 -3.19 11.47
C VAL A 69 -0.55 -2.54 10.45
N TRP A 70 -1.55 -3.30 9.98
CA TRP A 70 -2.38 -2.95 8.84
C TRP A 70 -3.87 -2.97 9.20
N THR A 71 -4.58 -1.90 8.82
CA THR A 71 -6.06 -1.87 8.89
C THR A 71 -6.66 -2.46 7.63
N GLY A 72 -7.94 -2.90 7.71
CA GLY A 72 -8.81 -3.06 6.55
C GLY A 72 -9.81 -1.92 6.49
N GLU A 73 -10.54 -1.75 5.38
CA GLU A 73 -11.62 -0.80 5.28
C GLU A 73 -12.85 -1.36 4.57
N HIS A 74 -13.97 -1.19 5.24
CA HIS A 74 -15.30 -1.11 4.67
C HIS A 74 -16.04 0.02 5.40
N VAL A 75 -16.64 0.94 4.63
CA VAL A 75 -17.44 2.05 5.20
C VAL A 75 -18.74 1.51 5.77
N ALA A 76 -19.33 0.51 5.10
CA ALA A 76 -20.50 -0.22 5.53
C ALA A 76 -20.50 -1.61 4.89
N LEU A 77 -20.79 -2.64 5.69
CA LEU A 77 -20.87 -4.00 5.18
C LEU A 77 -22.26 -4.28 4.61
N PRO A 78 -22.38 -4.97 3.46
CA PRO A 78 -23.65 -5.20 2.82
C PRO A 78 -24.51 -6.22 3.60
N ASP A 79 -25.82 -5.93 3.72
CA ASP A 79 -26.84 -6.82 4.26
C ASP A 79 -28.09 -6.81 3.33
N PRO A 80 -28.47 -7.92 2.69
CA PRO A 80 -27.80 -9.22 2.74
C PRO A 80 -26.44 -9.22 2.03
N ALA A 81 -25.51 -10.07 2.53
CA ALA A 81 -24.20 -10.22 1.93
C ALA A 81 -24.30 -10.77 0.50
N PRO A 82 -23.62 -10.18 -0.50
CA PRO A 82 -23.56 -10.72 -1.84
C PRO A 82 -22.90 -12.12 -1.86
N ARG A 83 -23.23 -12.93 -2.87
CA ARG A 83 -22.65 -14.26 -3.03
C ARG A 83 -21.11 -14.19 -3.09
N GLY A 84 -20.46 -14.99 -2.23
CA GLY A 84 -18.99 -15.01 -2.13
C GLY A 84 -18.38 -13.95 -1.21
N PHE A 85 -19.19 -13.04 -0.67
CA PHE A 85 -18.75 -12.09 0.34
C PHE A 85 -18.83 -12.76 1.72
N THR A 86 -17.72 -12.80 2.45
CA THR A 86 -17.60 -13.63 3.67
C THR A 86 -17.66 -12.85 4.98
N MET A 87 -17.58 -11.51 4.93
CA MET A 87 -17.68 -10.67 6.13
C MET A 87 -19.14 -10.49 6.52
N PRO A 88 -19.53 -10.84 7.77
CA PRO A 88 -20.89 -10.59 8.22
C PRO A 88 -21.14 -9.07 8.38
N ALA A 89 -22.35 -8.61 8.08
CA ALA A 89 -22.71 -7.20 8.20
C ALA A 89 -22.54 -6.64 9.62
N SER A 90 -22.61 -7.52 10.64
CA SER A 90 -22.43 -7.19 12.04
C SER A 90 -20.97 -7.18 12.50
N LEU A 91 -20.00 -7.41 11.62
CA LEU A 91 -18.58 -7.38 12.00
C LEU A 91 -18.20 -5.99 12.49
N PRO A 92 -17.77 -5.83 13.75
CA PRO A 92 -17.29 -4.56 14.22
C PRO A 92 -15.98 -4.20 13.50
N LEU A 93 -15.96 -2.98 12.95
CA LEU A 93 -14.83 -2.46 12.19
C LEU A 93 -14.70 -0.97 12.48
N LEU A 94 -13.62 -0.59 13.17
CA LEU A 94 -13.30 0.82 13.41
C LEU A 94 -12.91 1.49 12.08
N ASP A 95 -13.29 2.77 11.96
CA ASP A 95 -12.79 3.58 10.86
C ASP A 95 -11.27 3.52 10.79
N THR A 96 -10.75 3.40 9.58
CA THR A 96 -9.30 3.24 9.33
C THR A 96 -8.48 4.38 9.92
N ILE A 97 -8.92 5.63 9.77
CA ILE A 97 -8.18 6.80 10.27
C ILE A 97 -8.17 6.84 11.80
N ALA A 98 -9.32 6.53 12.42
CA ALA A 98 -9.41 6.46 13.87
C ALA A 98 -8.47 5.38 14.44
N ALA A 99 -8.48 4.19 13.86
CA ALA A 99 -7.63 3.07 14.28
C ALA A 99 -6.13 3.35 14.06
N LEU A 100 -5.75 3.88 12.90
CA LEU A 100 -4.37 4.26 12.61
C LEU A 100 -3.86 5.32 13.60
N THR A 101 -4.68 6.32 13.90
CA THR A 101 -4.32 7.37 14.87
C THR A 101 -4.15 6.81 16.28
N LEU A 102 -5.07 5.94 16.72
CA LEU A 102 -5.00 5.27 18.02
C LEU A 102 -3.70 4.46 18.15
N VAL A 103 -3.42 3.60 17.19
CA VAL A 103 -2.22 2.74 17.23
C VAL A 103 -0.94 3.56 17.11
N ALA A 104 -0.92 4.57 16.24
CA ALA A 104 0.22 5.47 16.08
C ALA A 104 0.60 6.19 17.36
N ALA A 105 -0.41 6.62 18.15
CA ALA A 105 -0.20 7.31 19.42
C ALA A 105 0.33 6.40 20.54
N HIS A 106 0.17 5.07 20.41
CA HIS A 106 0.53 4.10 21.45
C HIS A 106 1.73 3.21 21.10
N THR A 107 2.35 3.44 19.94
CA THR A 107 3.53 2.73 19.45
C THR A 107 4.63 3.70 19.04
N SER A 108 5.87 3.24 18.87
CA SER A 108 7.03 4.12 18.66
C SER A 108 7.80 3.86 17.37
N THR A 109 7.89 2.62 16.92
CA THR A 109 8.75 2.17 15.81
C THR A 109 7.98 1.44 14.71
N ILE A 110 6.96 0.65 15.08
CA ILE A 110 6.17 -0.14 14.13
C ILE A 110 5.44 0.80 13.15
N LYS A 111 5.48 0.49 11.86
CA LYS A 111 4.73 1.25 10.86
C LYS A 111 3.23 1.01 10.99
N VAL A 112 2.46 2.03 10.66
CA VAL A 112 0.99 1.97 10.64
C VAL A 112 0.52 2.12 9.20
N ALA A 113 -0.24 1.15 8.71
CA ALA A 113 -0.58 1.04 7.30
C ALA A 113 -2.07 0.79 7.07
N SER A 114 -2.62 1.34 6.00
CA SER A 114 -3.94 0.96 5.52
C SER A 114 -3.84 -0.14 4.44
N GLY A 115 -4.58 -1.21 4.62
CA GLY A 115 -4.63 -2.33 3.67
C GLY A 115 -6.04 -2.73 3.30
N ILE A 116 -6.77 -1.91 2.63
CA ILE A 116 -6.54 -0.61 1.96
C ILE A 116 -7.74 0.33 2.20
N ILE A 117 -7.53 1.64 2.11
CA ILE A 117 -8.61 2.63 2.04
C ILE A 117 -9.30 2.56 0.67
N VAL A 118 -10.62 2.50 0.64
CA VAL A 118 -11.42 2.58 -0.60
C VAL A 118 -11.48 4.05 -1.05
N LEU A 119 -10.41 4.51 -1.68
CA LEU A 119 -10.17 5.93 -1.96
C LEU A 119 -11.31 6.64 -2.70
N PRO A 120 -12.02 6.03 -3.69
CA PRO A 120 -13.11 6.72 -4.37
C PRO A 120 -14.29 7.10 -3.49
N LEU A 121 -14.44 6.48 -2.31
CA LEU A 121 -15.53 6.78 -1.35
C LEU A 121 -15.21 7.97 -0.45
N ARG A 122 -13.96 8.47 -0.43
CA ARG A 122 -13.51 9.52 0.46
C ARG A 122 -13.20 10.81 -0.30
N ASN A 123 -13.48 11.96 0.31
CA ASN A 123 -13.06 13.25 -0.27
C ASN A 123 -11.53 13.37 -0.18
N PRO A 124 -10.78 13.55 -1.27
CA PRO A 124 -9.33 13.50 -1.26
C PRO A 124 -8.67 14.67 -0.52
N VAL A 125 -9.31 15.83 -0.42
CA VAL A 125 -8.77 16.98 0.33
C VAL A 125 -8.86 16.72 1.83
N ILE A 126 -10.00 16.18 2.28
CA ILE A 126 -10.20 15.80 3.70
C ILE A 126 -9.26 14.65 4.05
N LEU A 127 -9.23 13.59 3.25
CA LEU A 127 -8.37 12.43 3.50
C LEU A 127 -6.87 12.79 3.47
N ALA A 128 -6.44 13.70 2.59
CA ALA A 128 -5.05 14.17 2.59
C ALA A 128 -4.68 14.83 3.92
N LYS A 129 -5.60 15.61 4.50
CA LYS A 129 -5.42 16.23 5.82
C LYS A 129 -5.37 15.19 6.95
N GLU A 130 -6.27 14.22 6.92
CA GLU A 130 -6.34 13.14 7.90
C GLU A 130 -5.06 12.31 7.90
N LEU A 131 -4.61 11.83 6.72
CA LEU A 131 -3.40 11.03 6.60
C LEU A 131 -2.13 11.82 6.94
N ALA A 132 -2.06 13.11 6.60
CA ALA A 132 -0.97 13.96 7.05
C ALA A 132 -0.92 14.06 8.59
N SER A 133 -2.09 14.10 9.24
CA SER A 133 -2.20 14.12 10.70
C SER A 133 -1.74 12.77 11.29
N VAL A 134 -2.15 11.65 10.73
CA VAL A 134 -1.66 10.31 11.14
C VAL A 134 -0.15 10.22 10.98
N ASP A 135 0.41 10.71 9.87
CA ASP A 135 1.86 10.70 9.64
C ASP A 135 2.63 11.54 10.67
N VAL A 136 2.08 12.67 11.06
CA VAL A 136 2.65 13.50 12.14
C VAL A 136 2.57 12.80 13.51
N VAL A 137 1.40 12.25 13.87
CA VAL A 137 1.19 11.52 15.13
C VAL A 137 2.09 10.28 15.20
N SER A 138 2.25 9.56 14.09
CA SER A 138 3.13 8.39 14.01
C SER A 138 4.61 8.74 13.93
N ASN A 139 4.99 10.02 13.85
CA ASN A 139 6.36 10.44 13.60
C ASN A 139 6.96 9.93 12.29
N GLY A 140 6.16 9.90 11.20
CA GLY A 140 6.61 9.50 9.87
C GLY A 140 6.62 7.98 9.64
N ARG A 141 5.70 7.25 10.28
CA ARG A 141 5.57 5.78 10.15
C ARG A 141 4.38 5.33 9.29
N LEU A 142 3.64 6.26 8.68
CA LEU A 142 2.47 5.93 7.87
C LEU A 142 2.86 5.30 6.53
N ILE A 143 2.12 4.24 6.14
CA ILE A 143 2.04 3.73 4.77
C ILE A 143 0.58 3.90 4.31
N ALA A 144 0.34 4.69 3.26
CA ALA A 144 -1.00 4.98 2.77
C ALA A 144 -1.40 3.99 1.68
N GLY A 145 -2.17 2.96 2.03
CA GLY A 145 -2.66 1.97 1.08
C GLY A 145 -4.04 2.33 0.53
N PHE A 146 -4.18 2.26 -0.80
CA PHE A 146 -5.41 2.63 -1.51
C PHE A 146 -5.89 1.55 -2.46
N GLY A 147 -7.21 1.43 -2.59
CA GLY A 147 -7.88 0.57 -3.56
C GLY A 147 -9.06 1.27 -4.23
N ALA A 148 -9.49 0.75 -5.38
CA ALA A 148 -10.63 1.30 -6.10
C ALA A 148 -11.98 0.85 -5.53
N GLY A 149 -12.02 -0.17 -4.66
CA GLY A 149 -13.25 -0.75 -4.12
C GLY A 149 -13.98 -1.69 -5.09
N TYR A 150 -14.80 -2.57 -4.53
CA TYR A 150 -15.53 -3.58 -5.30
C TYR A 150 -16.97 -3.82 -4.80
N VAL A 151 -17.36 -3.30 -3.64
CA VAL A 151 -18.69 -3.50 -3.03
C VAL A 151 -19.65 -2.42 -3.51
N SER A 152 -20.54 -2.75 -4.44
CA SER A 152 -21.47 -1.77 -5.04
C SER A 152 -22.42 -1.11 -4.04
N ALA A 153 -22.81 -1.82 -2.97
CA ALA A 153 -23.67 -1.29 -1.93
C ALA A 153 -23.02 -0.13 -1.16
N GLU A 154 -21.71 -0.20 -0.89
CA GLU A 154 -20.97 0.89 -0.24
C GLU A 154 -20.95 2.15 -1.14
N PHE A 155 -20.71 1.95 -2.44
CA PHE A 155 -20.74 3.07 -3.40
C PHE A 155 -22.11 3.73 -3.46
N ALA A 156 -23.19 2.93 -3.51
CA ALA A 156 -24.56 3.45 -3.51
C ALA A 156 -24.88 4.22 -2.22
N ALA A 157 -24.52 3.65 -1.06
CA ALA A 157 -24.74 4.29 0.25
C ALA A 157 -23.95 5.59 0.41
N ALA A 158 -22.72 5.65 -0.13
CA ALA A 158 -21.89 6.85 -0.11
C ALA A 158 -22.27 7.89 -1.18
N GLY A 159 -23.25 7.60 -2.05
CA GLY A 159 -23.66 8.49 -3.14
C GLY A 159 -22.58 8.65 -4.24
N VAL A 160 -21.65 7.73 -4.34
CA VAL A 160 -20.53 7.78 -5.29
C VAL A 160 -20.76 6.80 -6.44
N PRO A 161 -20.72 7.22 -7.71
CA PRO A 161 -20.84 6.32 -8.84
C PRO A 161 -19.69 5.30 -8.86
N MET A 162 -20.03 4.00 -8.92
CA MET A 162 -19.05 2.93 -9.05
C MET A 162 -18.31 2.96 -10.40
N ALA A 163 -19.00 3.41 -11.45
CA ALA A 163 -18.39 3.63 -12.75
C ALA A 163 -17.28 4.68 -12.68
N GLY A 164 -16.15 4.42 -13.32
CA GLY A 164 -15.01 5.34 -13.32
C GLY A 164 -14.23 5.42 -12.00
N ARG A 165 -14.50 4.52 -11.02
CA ARG A 165 -13.82 4.51 -9.71
C ARG A 165 -12.29 4.46 -9.79
N GLY A 166 -11.75 3.72 -10.78
CA GLY A 166 -10.30 3.67 -10.99
C GLY A 166 -9.72 5.01 -11.44
N VAL A 167 -10.37 5.69 -12.38
CA VAL A 167 -9.94 7.03 -12.85
C VAL A 167 -10.10 8.07 -11.74
N ARG A 168 -11.16 7.96 -10.92
CA ARG A 168 -11.37 8.82 -9.75
C ARG A 168 -10.25 8.60 -8.72
N MET A 169 -9.87 7.37 -8.46
CA MET A 169 -8.74 7.04 -7.56
C MET A 169 -7.43 7.67 -8.04
N GLU A 170 -7.12 7.58 -9.34
CA GLU A 170 -5.92 8.18 -9.92
C GLU A 170 -5.91 9.70 -9.77
N ASP A 171 -7.04 10.34 -10.03
CA ASP A 171 -7.22 11.78 -9.88
C ASP A 171 -7.01 12.21 -8.42
N TYR A 172 -7.58 11.46 -7.49
CA TYR A 172 -7.47 11.72 -6.05
C TYR A 172 -6.03 11.53 -5.52
N ILE A 173 -5.30 10.52 -5.98
CA ILE A 173 -3.89 10.35 -5.61
C ILE A 173 -3.05 11.56 -6.04
N ARG A 174 -3.25 12.06 -7.26
CA ARG A 174 -2.52 13.25 -7.76
C ARG A 174 -2.86 14.49 -6.94
N ALA A 175 -4.14 14.69 -6.62
CA ALA A 175 -4.60 15.80 -5.78
C ALA A 175 -4.00 15.76 -4.37
N MET A 176 -3.99 14.59 -3.73
CA MET A 176 -3.40 14.41 -2.40
C MET A 176 -1.90 14.66 -2.41
N ARG A 177 -1.19 14.16 -3.42
CA ARG A 177 0.25 14.44 -3.59
C ARG A 177 0.52 15.94 -3.76
N ALA A 178 -0.30 16.66 -4.53
CA ALA A 178 -0.18 18.11 -4.66
C ALA A 178 -0.32 18.82 -3.30
N LEU A 179 -1.30 18.42 -2.48
CA LEU A 179 -1.49 18.96 -1.13
C LEU A 179 -0.31 18.65 -0.19
N TRP A 180 0.34 17.51 -0.33
CA TRP A 180 1.43 17.09 0.55
C TRP A 180 2.78 17.70 0.18
N SER A 181 3.04 17.92 -1.11
CA SER A 181 4.39 18.23 -1.60
C SER A 181 4.58 19.64 -2.17
N MET A 182 3.51 20.31 -2.65
CA MET A 182 3.64 21.64 -3.26
C MET A 182 3.58 22.75 -2.20
N ASP A 183 4.44 23.76 -2.29
CA ASP A 183 4.43 24.92 -1.38
C ASP A 183 3.13 25.72 -1.50
N ARG A 184 2.62 25.88 -2.72
CA ARG A 184 1.31 26.46 -3.03
C ARG A 184 0.48 25.46 -3.80
N PRO A 185 -0.35 24.64 -3.12
CA PRO A 185 -1.06 23.55 -3.76
C PRO A 185 -2.06 24.07 -4.81
N VAL A 186 -1.89 23.61 -6.04
CA VAL A 186 -2.82 23.82 -7.14
C VAL A 186 -3.05 22.48 -7.82
N TYR A 187 -4.29 22.14 -8.07
CA TYR A 187 -4.64 20.93 -8.80
C TYR A 187 -5.88 21.14 -9.64
N GLN A 188 -5.85 20.68 -10.88
CA GLN A 188 -6.97 20.69 -11.80
C GLN A 188 -7.18 19.28 -12.34
N GLY A 189 -8.15 18.58 -11.78
CA GLY A 189 -8.50 17.21 -12.14
C GLY A 189 -9.92 17.09 -12.68
N ARG A 190 -10.29 15.85 -12.99
CA ARG A 190 -11.62 15.52 -13.47
C ARG A 190 -12.67 15.52 -12.36
N PHE A 191 -12.30 15.09 -11.18
CA PHE A 191 -13.22 14.86 -10.06
C PHE A 191 -12.95 15.79 -8.88
N VAL A 192 -11.81 16.45 -8.84
CA VAL A 192 -11.44 17.41 -7.81
C VAL A 192 -10.53 18.48 -8.41
N SER A 193 -10.74 19.71 -7.99
CA SER A 193 -9.89 20.85 -8.37
C SER A 193 -9.80 21.81 -7.20
N PHE A 194 -8.64 22.41 -7.00
CA PHE A 194 -8.46 23.44 -5.99
C PHE A 194 -7.31 24.39 -6.34
N THR A 195 -7.43 25.60 -5.83
CA THR A 195 -6.42 26.65 -5.78
C THR A 195 -6.69 27.54 -4.59
N GLY A 196 -5.69 28.28 -4.13
CA GLY A 196 -5.86 29.24 -3.02
C GLY A 196 -6.13 28.59 -1.66
N ILE A 197 -5.79 27.29 -1.52
CA ILE A 197 -5.84 26.57 -0.24
C ILE A 197 -4.47 26.01 0.10
N ASP A 198 -4.25 25.78 1.38
CA ASP A 198 -3.11 25.01 1.91
C ASP A 198 -3.58 24.11 3.05
N ALA A 199 -2.87 23.01 3.30
CA ALA A 199 -3.24 22.03 4.32
C ALA A 199 -2.05 21.74 5.25
N HIS A 200 -2.11 22.25 6.48
CA HIS A 200 -1.14 21.99 7.55
C HIS A 200 -1.78 21.22 8.71
N PRO A 201 -1.00 20.33 9.41
CA PRO A 201 0.41 20.07 9.14
C PRO A 201 0.61 19.32 7.81
N ARG A 202 1.78 19.49 7.20
CA ARG A 202 2.24 18.62 6.13
C ARG A 202 2.70 17.29 6.73
N PRO A 203 2.70 16.18 5.97
CA PRO A 203 3.30 14.93 6.43
C PRO A 203 4.74 15.13 6.89
N ARG A 204 5.21 14.33 7.83
CA ARG A 204 6.62 14.29 8.20
C ARG A 204 7.49 13.67 7.13
N GLN A 205 6.98 12.62 6.48
CA GLN A 205 7.66 11.96 5.36
C GLN A 205 7.68 12.88 4.13
N ARG A 206 8.80 12.91 3.42
CA ARG A 206 9.01 13.76 2.25
C ARG A 206 9.35 12.92 1.02
N PRO A 207 8.78 13.24 -0.14
CA PRO A 207 7.84 14.33 -0.42
C PRO A 207 6.42 14.04 0.10
N ALA A 208 6.10 12.79 0.45
CA ALA A 208 4.81 12.32 0.96
C ALA A 208 4.99 10.97 1.68
N PRO A 209 4.01 10.50 2.47
CA PRO A 209 3.97 9.10 2.89
C PRO A 209 3.96 8.16 1.69
N PRO A 210 4.64 6.99 1.75
CA PRO A 210 4.61 6.03 0.66
C PRO A 210 3.18 5.53 0.42
N ILE A 211 2.82 5.47 -0.86
CA ILE A 211 1.53 4.97 -1.31
C ILE A 211 1.68 3.52 -1.75
N VAL A 212 0.72 2.69 -1.34
CA VAL A 212 0.60 1.30 -1.77
C VAL A 212 -0.75 1.11 -2.48
N ILE A 213 -0.76 0.47 -3.63
CA ILE A 213 -1.99 0.18 -4.38
C ILE A 213 -2.38 -1.28 -4.21
N GLY A 214 -3.60 -1.51 -3.72
CA GLY A 214 -4.19 -2.84 -3.60
C GLY A 214 -4.95 -3.27 -4.86
N GLY A 215 -4.96 -4.59 -5.09
CA GLY A 215 -5.75 -5.25 -6.12
C GLY A 215 -4.93 -5.98 -7.19
N GLU A 216 -5.59 -6.93 -7.84
CA GLU A 216 -4.99 -7.93 -8.74
C GLU A 216 -5.35 -7.71 -10.21
N ALA A 217 -6.39 -6.88 -10.48
CA ALA A 217 -6.80 -6.58 -11.85
C ALA A 217 -5.69 -5.83 -12.61
N PRO A 218 -5.53 -6.05 -13.94
CA PRO A 218 -4.48 -5.40 -14.74
C PRO A 218 -4.40 -3.89 -14.56
N ALA A 219 -5.56 -3.23 -14.41
CA ALA A 219 -5.60 -1.79 -14.15
C ALA A 219 -5.07 -1.39 -12.76
N ALA A 220 -5.21 -2.26 -11.74
CA ALA A 220 -4.64 -2.03 -10.41
C ALA A 220 -3.10 -2.21 -10.44
N LEU A 221 -2.61 -3.27 -11.09
CA LEU A 221 -1.18 -3.52 -11.28
C LEU A 221 -0.51 -2.35 -12.02
N ARG A 222 -1.15 -1.86 -13.10
CA ARG A 222 -0.64 -0.68 -13.82
C ARG A 222 -0.58 0.57 -12.93
N ARG A 223 -1.60 0.81 -12.08
CA ARG A 223 -1.58 1.93 -11.13
C ARG A 223 -0.46 1.80 -10.11
N ALA A 224 -0.23 0.59 -9.58
CA ALA A 224 0.88 0.34 -8.66
C ALA A 224 2.22 0.71 -9.30
N VAL A 225 2.48 0.24 -10.52
CA VAL A 225 3.71 0.54 -11.25
C VAL A 225 3.86 2.03 -11.52
N MET A 226 2.79 2.72 -11.94
CA MET A 226 2.89 4.09 -12.46
C MET A 226 2.67 5.18 -11.41
N MET A 227 2.10 4.85 -10.25
CA MET A 227 1.61 5.88 -9.32
C MET A 227 1.92 5.61 -7.85
N ALA A 228 2.57 4.49 -7.50
CA ALA A 228 2.76 4.13 -6.10
C ALA A 228 4.18 3.64 -5.82
N GLU A 229 4.58 3.72 -4.57
CA GLU A 229 5.83 3.18 -4.06
C GLU A 229 5.73 1.66 -3.82
N GLY A 230 4.49 1.13 -3.69
CA GLY A 230 4.29 -0.31 -3.49
C GLY A 230 3.00 -0.86 -4.06
N TRP A 231 2.93 -2.19 -4.11
CA TRP A 231 1.74 -2.97 -4.44
C TRP A 231 1.36 -3.88 -3.27
N TYR A 232 0.06 -4.13 -3.09
CA TYR A 232 -0.48 -5.02 -2.07
C TYR A 232 -1.44 -6.05 -2.65
N GLY A 233 -1.07 -7.33 -2.54
CA GLY A 233 -1.90 -8.48 -2.87
C GLY A 233 -2.48 -9.12 -1.61
N PHE A 234 -3.77 -9.44 -1.62
CA PHE A 234 -4.47 -9.96 -0.44
C PHE A 234 -4.91 -11.41 -0.61
N ASN A 235 -4.58 -12.26 0.36
CA ASN A 235 -4.97 -13.67 0.41
C ASN A 235 -4.50 -14.48 -0.82
N LEU A 236 -3.21 -14.35 -1.16
CA LEU A 236 -2.58 -15.00 -2.29
C LEU A 236 -1.71 -16.17 -1.85
N ASP A 237 -1.80 -17.28 -2.56
CA ASP A 237 -0.83 -18.38 -2.43
C ASP A 237 0.47 -18.08 -3.21
N VAL A 238 1.47 -18.96 -3.08
CA VAL A 238 2.77 -18.78 -3.73
C VAL A 238 2.67 -18.80 -5.27
N PRO A 239 1.92 -19.72 -5.92
CA PRO A 239 1.74 -19.70 -7.37
C PRO A 239 1.08 -18.41 -7.90
N GLU A 240 -0.01 -17.97 -7.27
CA GLU A 240 -0.72 -16.77 -7.69
C GLU A 240 0.13 -15.50 -7.45
N THR A 241 0.86 -15.46 -6.33
CA THR A 241 1.83 -14.40 -6.06
C THR A 241 2.90 -14.34 -7.15
N GLY A 242 3.45 -15.49 -7.56
CA GLY A 242 4.44 -15.56 -8.64
C GLY A 242 3.90 -15.02 -9.97
N ARG A 243 2.66 -15.37 -10.32
CA ARG A 243 1.98 -14.86 -11.51
C ARG A 243 1.83 -13.32 -11.47
N LEU A 244 1.38 -12.76 -10.35
CA LEU A 244 1.16 -11.32 -10.19
C LEU A 244 2.46 -10.54 -10.12
N ALA A 245 3.46 -11.04 -9.38
CA ALA A 245 4.80 -10.44 -9.34
C ALA A 245 5.46 -10.43 -10.74
N GLY A 246 5.29 -11.50 -11.51
CA GLY A 246 5.72 -11.56 -12.91
C GLY A 246 5.04 -10.49 -13.79
N ALA A 247 3.72 -10.34 -13.65
CA ALA A 247 2.97 -9.32 -14.38
C ALA A 247 3.39 -7.88 -13.99
N LEU A 248 3.67 -7.62 -12.71
CA LEU A 248 4.18 -6.32 -12.25
C LEU A 248 5.56 -6.00 -12.82
N ARG A 249 6.47 -6.98 -12.88
CA ARG A 249 7.80 -6.82 -13.50
C ARG A 249 7.69 -6.56 -14.99
N GLN A 250 6.84 -7.31 -15.68
CA GLN A 250 6.58 -7.10 -17.12
C GLN A 250 6.07 -5.68 -17.36
N LEU A 251 5.05 -5.24 -16.62
CA LEU A 251 4.49 -3.88 -16.74
C LEU A 251 5.54 -2.80 -16.43
N ALA A 252 6.41 -3.02 -15.45
CA ALA A 252 7.47 -2.06 -15.12
C ALA A 252 8.53 -1.97 -16.24
N GLY A 253 8.77 -3.05 -16.95
CA GLY A 253 9.64 -3.05 -18.14
C GLY A 253 8.99 -2.44 -19.38
N GLU A 254 7.66 -2.58 -19.54
CA GLU A 254 6.90 -2.01 -20.66
C GLU A 254 6.57 -0.52 -20.47
N CYS A 255 6.41 -0.08 -19.22
CA CYS A 255 6.08 1.29 -18.87
C CYS A 255 7.30 1.95 -18.22
N GLU A 256 7.68 3.13 -18.68
CA GLU A 256 8.69 3.94 -17.98
C GLU A 256 8.13 4.36 -16.61
N ARG A 257 8.53 3.63 -15.55
CA ARG A 257 8.14 3.95 -14.19
C ARG A 257 8.74 5.29 -13.77
N PRO A 258 7.95 6.23 -13.20
CA PRO A 258 8.48 7.52 -12.75
C PRO A 258 9.64 7.35 -11.77
N ALA A 259 10.81 7.92 -12.10
CA ALA A 259 12.04 7.78 -11.30
C ALA A 259 11.87 8.20 -9.84
N GLY A 260 11.00 9.18 -9.57
CA GLY A 260 10.72 9.66 -8.21
C GLY A 260 9.98 8.66 -7.30
N LEU A 261 9.47 7.54 -7.84
CA LEU A 261 8.78 6.50 -7.06
C LEU A 261 9.74 5.43 -6.51
N GLY A 262 10.98 5.38 -7.00
CA GLY A 262 11.94 4.32 -6.62
C GLY A 262 11.51 2.91 -7.04
N PRO A 263 12.14 1.86 -6.54
CA PRO A 263 11.73 0.47 -6.73
C PRO A 263 10.30 0.22 -6.21
N LEU A 264 9.56 -0.68 -6.88
CA LEU A 264 8.22 -1.05 -6.43
C LEU A 264 8.32 -2.09 -5.30
N GLU A 265 7.90 -1.74 -4.09
CA GLU A 265 7.83 -2.66 -2.96
C GLU A 265 6.62 -3.61 -3.10
N LEU A 266 6.84 -4.93 -3.01
CA LEU A 266 5.80 -5.93 -3.13
C LEU A 266 5.38 -6.44 -1.74
N THR A 267 4.12 -6.22 -1.39
CA THR A 267 3.52 -6.67 -0.13
C THR A 267 2.43 -7.68 -0.40
N VAL A 268 2.37 -8.77 0.36
CA VAL A 268 1.38 -9.83 0.21
C VAL A 268 0.82 -10.26 1.56
N THR A 269 -0.51 -10.44 1.64
CA THR A 269 -1.13 -11.27 2.68
C THR A 269 -1.23 -12.70 2.16
N PRO A 270 -0.52 -13.66 2.76
CA PRO A 270 -0.53 -15.06 2.33
C PRO A 270 -1.90 -15.73 2.52
N ALA A 271 -2.23 -16.66 1.62
CA ALA A 271 -3.39 -17.54 1.76
C ALA A 271 -3.03 -18.77 2.57
N GLY A 272 -3.06 -18.64 3.89
CA GLY A 272 -2.80 -19.77 4.80
C GLY A 272 -1.64 -19.55 5.76
N PRO A 273 -1.31 -20.57 6.57
CA PRO A 273 -0.24 -20.50 7.55
C PRO A 273 1.14 -20.39 6.89
N LEU A 274 2.08 -19.79 7.62
CA LEU A 274 3.45 -19.64 7.18
C LEU A 274 4.37 -20.51 8.04
N ASP A 275 5.25 -21.23 7.35
CA ASP A 275 6.49 -21.77 7.89
C ASP A 275 7.69 -21.09 7.20
N LYS A 276 8.88 -21.34 7.71
CA LYS A 276 10.11 -20.74 7.16
C LYS A 276 10.29 -21.04 5.67
N ALA A 277 10.01 -22.27 5.25
CA ALA A 277 10.14 -22.66 3.85
C ALA A 277 9.17 -21.89 2.93
N THR A 278 7.96 -21.63 3.41
CA THR A 278 6.96 -20.82 2.67
C THR A 278 7.39 -19.35 2.60
N VAL A 279 7.94 -18.80 3.68
CA VAL A 279 8.50 -17.43 3.68
C VAL A 279 9.62 -17.32 2.66
N ASP A 280 10.54 -18.29 2.64
CA ASP A 280 11.66 -18.31 1.68
C ASP A 280 11.15 -18.35 0.22
N ARG A 281 10.09 -19.11 -0.05
CA ARG A 281 9.45 -19.13 -1.39
C ARG A 281 8.86 -17.78 -1.80
N TYR A 282 8.23 -17.02 -0.88
CA TYR A 282 7.80 -15.66 -1.17
C TYR A 282 8.98 -14.72 -1.40
N ALA A 283 10.07 -14.86 -0.64
CA ALA A 283 11.29 -14.09 -0.83
C ALA A 283 11.93 -14.34 -2.21
N GLU A 284 11.98 -15.60 -2.67
CA GLU A 284 12.45 -15.98 -4.01
C GLU A 284 11.60 -15.34 -5.12
N LEU A 285 10.32 -15.08 -4.87
CA LEU A 285 9.45 -14.33 -5.78
C LEU A 285 9.68 -12.80 -5.72
N GLY A 286 10.62 -12.32 -4.89
CA GLY A 286 10.91 -10.90 -4.70
C GLY A 286 9.82 -10.16 -3.93
N ILE A 287 9.15 -10.83 -3.00
CA ILE A 287 8.22 -10.18 -2.07
C ILE A 287 9.02 -9.56 -0.94
N ASP A 288 8.76 -8.28 -0.65
CA ASP A 288 9.47 -7.50 0.35
C ASP A 288 8.82 -7.57 1.73
N ARG A 289 7.49 -7.76 1.77
CA ARG A 289 6.72 -7.81 3.02
C ARG A 289 5.60 -8.84 2.97
N LEU A 290 5.46 -9.61 4.05
CA LEU A 290 4.30 -10.47 4.30
C LEU A 290 3.46 -9.87 5.44
N VAL A 291 2.15 -9.71 5.20
CA VAL A 291 1.20 -9.15 6.17
C VAL A 291 0.26 -10.26 6.62
N LEU A 292 0.42 -10.71 7.84
CA LEU A 292 -0.23 -11.92 8.35
C LEU A 292 -1.61 -11.63 8.92
N LEU A 293 -2.54 -12.53 8.68
CA LEU A 293 -3.83 -12.50 9.36
C LEU A 293 -3.66 -12.91 10.84
N PRO A 294 -4.46 -12.37 11.77
CA PRO A 294 -4.42 -12.77 13.18
C PRO A 294 -4.72 -14.25 13.41
N GLN A 295 -5.40 -14.87 12.47
CA GLN A 295 -5.77 -16.29 12.45
C GLN A 295 -5.48 -16.87 11.05
N PRO A 296 -4.23 -17.19 10.75
CA PRO A 296 -3.86 -17.66 9.40
C PRO A 296 -4.49 -19.02 9.05
N ASP A 297 -4.78 -19.85 10.05
CA ASP A 297 -5.34 -21.21 9.87
C ASP A 297 -6.87 -21.23 9.73
N ALA A 298 -7.56 -20.11 9.95
CA ALA A 298 -9.01 -20.07 9.90
C ALA A 298 -9.53 -20.10 8.47
N SER A 299 -10.58 -20.90 8.22
CA SER A 299 -11.33 -20.87 6.96
C SER A 299 -11.95 -19.49 6.72
N PRO A 300 -12.27 -19.09 5.46
CA PRO A 300 -12.75 -17.75 5.16
C PRO A 300 -13.89 -17.22 6.06
N PRO A 301 -14.96 -17.98 6.37
CA PRO A 301 -15.99 -17.50 7.30
C PRO A 301 -15.50 -17.30 8.73
N GLN A 302 -14.56 -18.15 9.19
CA GLN A 302 -14.02 -18.12 10.54
C GLN A 302 -12.96 -17.04 10.77
N ARG A 303 -12.32 -16.54 9.70
CA ARG A 303 -11.29 -15.49 9.77
C ARG A 303 -11.79 -14.18 10.39
N HIS A 304 -13.11 -13.96 10.32
CA HIS A 304 -13.75 -12.76 10.86
C HIS A 304 -14.39 -12.98 12.23
N ALA A 305 -14.38 -14.22 12.75
CA ALA A 305 -14.87 -14.49 14.08
C ALA A 305 -13.97 -13.84 15.14
N PRO A 306 -14.54 -13.17 16.16
CA PRO A 306 -13.76 -12.65 17.27
C PRO A 306 -12.97 -13.78 17.96
N VAL A 307 -11.72 -13.52 18.27
CA VAL A 307 -10.86 -14.43 19.04
C VAL A 307 -10.36 -13.73 20.29
N PRO A 308 -10.09 -14.46 21.38
CA PRO A 308 -9.44 -13.86 22.56
C PRO A 308 -8.13 -13.18 22.18
N VAL A 309 -7.88 -11.98 22.74
CA VAL A 309 -6.64 -11.22 22.49
C VAL A 309 -5.41 -12.09 22.74
N ASP A 310 -5.40 -12.87 23.83
CA ASP A 310 -4.25 -13.74 24.17
C ASP A 310 -3.94 -14.79 23.10
N ARG A 311 -4.92 -15.19 22.27
CA ARG A 311 -4.64 -16.07 21.13
C ARG A 311 -3.91 -15.30 20.03
N ILE A 312 -4.28 -14.05 19.79
CA ILE A 312 -3.56 -13.20 18.80
C ILE A 312 -2.13 -12.99 19.26
N LEU A 313 -1.90 -12.69 20.56
CA LEU A 313 -0.56 -12.50 21.10
C LEU A 313 0.29 -13.76 20.95
N ARG A 314 -0.23 -14.95 21.30
CA ARG A 314 0.50 -16.20 21.09
C ARG A 314 0.84 -16.48 19.62
N ASN A 315 -0.04 -16.10 18.69
CA ASN A 315 0.26 -16.24 17.26
C ASN A 315 1.39 -15.30 16.83
N ILE A 316 1.43 -14.08 17.38
CA ILE A 316 2.55 -13.14 17.17
C ILE A 316 3.85 -13.73 17.69
N ASP A 317 3.87 -14.27 18.92
CA ASP A 317 5.06 -14.89 19.51
C ASP A 317 5.54 -16.07 18.67
N THR A 318 4.62 -16.95 18.23
CA THR A 318 4.94 -18.08 17.36
C THR A 318 5.60 -17.64 16.06
N VAL A 319 5.10 -16.58 15.43
CA VAL A 319 5.69 -16.03 14.19
C VAL A 319 7.06 -15.40 14.47
N ALA A 320 7.21 -14.67 15.57
CA ALA A 320 8.46 -14.07 15.96
C ALA A 320 9.55 -15.13 16.17
N ASP A 321 9.25 -16.19 16.91
CA ASP A 321 10.19 -17.30 17.16
C ASP A 321 10.57 -18.05 15.88
N GLN A 322 9.60 -18.33 15.00
CA GLN A 322 9.81 -19.18 13.82
C GLN A 322 10.40 -18.45 12.61
N ILE A 323 10.10 -17.15 12.48
CA ILE A 323 10.39 -16.39 11.24
C ILE A 323 11.38 -15.25 11.51
N LEU A 324 11.24 -14.51 12.61
CA LEU A 324 12.09 -13.37 12.91
C LEU A 324 13.36 -13.77 13.69
N GLY A 325 13.35 -14.94 14.36
CA GLY A 325 14.52 -15.45 15.08
C GLY A 325 14.86 -14.63 16.32
N SER A 326 13.85 -14.03 16.93
CA SER A 326 13.96 -13.19 18.14
C SER A 326 13.82 -14.01 19.43
#